data_578fc9e0f0bacc2f2ee43e6bd6d8067d
#
_entry.id   578fc9e0f0bacc2f2ee43e6bd6d8067d
#
_cell.length_a   1.000
_cell.length_b   1.000
_cell.length_c   1.000
_cell.angle_alpha   90.00
_cell.angle_beta   90.00
_cell.angle_gamma   90.00
#
_symmetry.space_group_name_H-M   'P 1'
#
loop_
_entity.id
_entity.type
_entity.pdbx_description
1 polymer ?
#
loop_
_entity_poly.entity_id
_entity_poly.type
_entity_poly.pdbx_seq_one_letter_code
_entity_poly.pdbx_strand_id
1 'polypeptide(L)'
;MDKMADVLGRAGAWCGQNKYLSAIKNAFQNFMPLTIAGAIGVLWCNVLVNEATGLGMFFKPIMALDFLNPAFQAVNFCTISCITVGITLGIAQEIGIWNMGAEKAGYIPGLVGLAAWLSVTNTSHMVEGAKDAFTGIAGNELGATGLFTGMIIGVLSVELFCFFEKQDALKIKMPEQVPPGVARAFEVLVPATITLIITACIGSACYNLTGLYLNDVIKNGIQGPLGAVGATIPGVMIIYLVIMLFWLVGIHGNNMLSAVKEALFTPLALENVEAFNKHETPKNIINMYALQMWGEFGGSGVTIGLVIAIMIFGKREDNKAIATLSLVPGLFNINETVTFGIPMVLNPILGIPFVVAPLVTIIIGYVLTVIGFCPVACLTVPWTTPPIVFGFLATGANIMGAVTQAILIVVSTVIYVPFLIAYEKYQNKQAAEA
;
A
#
# COMPACT_ATOMS: atom_id res chain seq x y z
N MET A 1 -7.56 23.04 21.58
CA MET A 1 -6.71 22.61 20.43
C MET A 1 -5.35 22.07 20.89
N ASP A 2 -4.69 22.73 21.83
CA ASP A 2 -3.33 22.32 22.29
C ASP A 2 -3.24 20.89 22.83
N LYS A 3 -4.22 20.46 23.66
CA LYS A 3 -4.24 19.07 24.18
C LYS A 3 -4.42 18.02 23.09
N MET A 4 -5.22 18.29 22.06
CA MET A 4 -5.44 17.38 20.93
C MET A 4 -4.18 17.32 20.06
N ALA A 5 -3.56 18.47 19.79
CA ALA A 5 -2.30 18.53 19.05
C ALA A 5 -1.17 17.77 19.76
N ASP A 6 -1.07 17.89 21.10
CA ASP A 6 -0.08 17.15 21.91
C ASP A 6 -0.33 15.64 21.89
N VAL A 7 -1.59 15.17 22.00
CA VAL A 7 -1.93 13.74 21.92
C VAL A 7 -1.61 13.20 20.53
N LEU A 8 -2.02 13.87 19.47
CA LEU A 8 -1.74 13.46 18.09
C LEU A 8 -0.24 13.54 17.78
N GLY A 9 0.47 14.54 18.30
CA GLY A 9 1.92 14.67 18.18
C GLY A 9 2.66 13.48 18.80
N ARG A 10 2.28 13.07 20.00
CA ARG A 10 2.84 11.88 20.67
C ARG A 10 2.50 10.59 19.94
N ALA A 11 1.26 10.43 19.50
CA ALA A 11 0.85 9.25 18.71
C ALA A 11 1.61 9.18 17.37
N GLY A 12 1.76 10.32 16.66
CA GLY A 12 2.53 10.39 15.41
C GLY A 12 4.02 10.07 15.63
N ALA A 13 4.63 10.62 16.69
CA ALA A 13 6.01 10.30 17.03
C ALA A 13 6.19 8.81 17.36
N TRP A 14 5.26 8.22 18.10
CA TRP A 14 5.29 6.78 18.39
C TRP A 14 5.15 5.93 17.11
N CYS A 15 4.20 6.23 16.23
CA CYS A 15 4.04 5.52 14.96
C CYS A 15 5.30 5.66 14.08
N GLY A 16 5.86 6.87 13.97
CA GLY A 16 7.04 7.14 13.14
C GLY A 16 8.32 6.50 13.69
N GLN A 17 8.40 6.25 15.00
CA GLN A 17 9.54 5.63 15.67
C GLN A 17 9.34 4.13 15.90
N ASN A 18 8.16 3.59 15.60
CA ASN A 18 7.90 2.15 15.77
C ASN A 18 8.59 1.35 14.66
N LYS A 19 9.55 0.50 15.05
CA LYS A 19 10.37 -0.25 14.09
C LYS A 19 9.55 -1.18 13.19
N TYR A 20 8.48 -1.78 13.70
CA TYR A 20 7.66 -2.72 12.92
C TYR A 20 6.81 -1.99 11.88
N LEU A 21 6.14 -0.91 12.28
CA LEU A 21 5.37 -0.09 11.34
C LEU A 21 6.27 0.54 10.27
N SER A 22 7.46 1.00 10.68
CA SER A 22 8.45 1.55 9.74
C SER A 22 8.97 0.48 8.79
N ALA A 23 9.28 -0.73 9.27
CA ALA A 23 9.74 -1.83 8.43
C ALA A 23 8.69 -2.25 7.40
N ILE A 24 7.42 -2.39 7.81
CA ILE A 24 6.32 -2.70 6.87
C ILE A 24 6.21 -1.60 5.82
N LYS A 25 6.09 -0.33 6.24
CA LYS A 25 6.01 0.80 5.32
C LYS A 25 7.17 0.83 4.31
N ASN A 26 8.42 0.70 4.80
CA ASN A 26 9.61 0.75 3.97
C ASN A 26 9.67 -0.43 2.99
N ALA A 27 9.29 -1.63 3.41
CA ALA A 27 9.24 -2.80 2.54
C ALA A 27 8.29 -2.58 1.34
N PHE A 28 7.07 -2.08 1.57
CA PHE A 28 6.14 -1.75 0.48
C PHE A 28 6.66 -0.62 -0.40
N GLN A 29 7.24 0.43 0.17
CA GLN A 29 7.83 1.54 -0.59
C GLN A 29 9.00 1.07 -1.47
N ASN A 30 9.89 0.25 -0.93
CA ASN A 30 11.04 -0.30 -1.67
C ASN A 30 10.60 -1.29 -2.77
N PHE A 31 9.46 -1.98 -2.59
CA PHE A 31 8.90 -2.90 -3.57
C PHE A 31 8.06 -2.19 -4.66
N MET A 32 7.69 -0.92 -4.46
CA MET A 32 6.83 -0.15 -5.37
C MET A 32 7.31 -0.14 -6.84
N PRO A 33 8.61 0.00 -7.17
CA PRO A 33 9.05 -0.06 -8.57
C PRO A 33 8.70 -1.39 -9.26
N LEU A 34 8.79 -2.51 -8.53
CA LEU A 34 8.44 -3.84 -9.05
C LEU A 34 6.92 -3.96 -9.22
N THR A 35 6.14 -3.43 -8.28
CA THR A 35 4.68 -3.39 -8.41
C THR A 35 4.24 -2.60 -9.64
N ILE A 36 4.89 -1.46 -9.92
CA ILE A 36 4.63 -0.65 -11.13
C ILE A 36 4.99 -1.44 -12.41
N ALA A 37 6.14 -2.11 -12.42
CA ALA A 37 6.54 -2.93 -13.56
C ALA A 37 5.52 -4.06 -13.83
N GLY A 38 5.05 -4.73 -12.77
CA GLY A 38 4.00 -5.74 -12.87
C GLY A 38 2.67 -5.19 -13.39
N ALA A 39 2.28 -3.98 -12.92
CA ALA A 39 1.08 -3.31 -13.41
C ALA A 39 1.14 -3.01 -14.91
N ILE A 40 2.30 -2.61 -15.44
CA ILE A 40 2.51 -2.45 -16.89
C ILE A 40 2.28 -3.80 -17.60
N GLY A 41 2.76 -4.90 -17.03
CA GLY A 41 2.52 -6.25 -17.56
C GLY A 41 1.03 -6.59 -17.64
N VAL A 42 0.28 -6.31 -16.57
CA VAL A 42 -1.17 -6.52 -16.53
C VAL A 42 -1.91 -5.63 -17.54
N LEU A 43 -1.57 -4.33 -17.59
CA LEU A 43 -2.15 -3.40 -18.56
C LEU A 43 -1.87 -3.82 -20.00
N TRP A 44 -0.67 -4.30 -20.30
CA TRP A 44 -0.31 -4.80 -21.63
C TRP A 44 -1.24 -5.94 -22.05
N CYS A 45 -1.29 -6.99 -21.23
CA CYS A 45 -2.01 -8.22 -21.57
C CYS A 45 -3.55 -8.07 -21.54
N ASN A 46 -4.09 -7.19 -20.70
CA ASN A 46 -5.54 -7.10 -20.50
C ASN A 46 -6.17 -5.85 -21.14
N VAL A 47 -5.38 -4.77 -21.32
CA VAL A 47 -5.91 -3.48 -21.82
C VAL A 47 -5.38 -3.12 -23.20
N LEU A 48 -4.10 -3.34 -23.46
CA LEU A 48 -3.51 -2.95 -24.75
C LEU A 48 -3.65 -4.08 -25.78
N VAL A 49 -3.05 -5.23 -25.52
CA VAL A 49 -2.96 -6.34 -26.49
C VAL A 49 -3.91 -7.46 -26.07
N ASN A 50 -5.21 -7.16 -26.13
CA ASN A 50 -6.28 -8.10 -25.86
C ASN A 50 -7.42 -7.90 -26.84
N GLU A 51 -7.84 -8.95 -27.52
CA GLU A 51 -8.89 -8.87 -28.54
C GLU A 51 -10.29 -8.75 -27.95
N ALA A 52 -10.51 -9.29 -26.74
CA ALA A 52 -11.83 -9.36 -26.13
C ALA A 52 -12.14 -8.13 -25.23
N THR A 53 -11.13 -7.58 -24.54
CA THR A 53 -11.32 -6.56 -23.49
C THR A 53 -10.48 -5.30 -23.68
N GLY A 54 -9.52 -5.32 -24.61
CA GLY A 54 -8.53 -4.28 -24.74
C GLY A 54 -8.66 -3.41 -25.98
N LEU A 55 -7.62 -2.61 -26.22
CA LEU A 55 -7.50 -1.76 -27.42
C LEU A 55 -7.55 -2.60 -28.71
N GLY A 56 -7.12 -3.87 -28.67
CA GLY A 56 -7.22 -4.82 -29.77
C GLY A 56 -8.65 -5.05 -30.27
N MET A 57 -9.66 -4.78 -29.45
CA MET A 57 -11.06 -4.82 -29.85
C MET A 57 -11.38 -3.76 -30.91
N PHE A 58 -10.79 -2.57 -30.80
CA PHE A 58 -11.04 -1.42 -31.67
C PHE A 58 -9.94 -1.22 -32.72
N PHE A 59 -8.70 -1.61 -32.41
CA PHE A 59 -7.52 -1.39 -33.24
C PHE A 59 -6.77 -2.70 -33.47
N LYS A 60 -7.25 -3.52 -34.39
CA LYS A 60 -6.69 -4.84 -34.71
C LYS A 60 -5.18 -4.88 -34.99
N PRO A 61 -4.54 -3.87 -35.63
CA PRO A 61 -3.09 -3.92 -35.87
C PRO A 61 -2.23 -4.08 -34.60
N ILE A 62 -2.74 -3.66 -33.41
CA ILE A 62 -1.99 -3.84 -32.14
C ILE A 62 -1.81 -5.32 -31.78
N MET A 63 -2.69 -6.20 -32.26
CA MET A 63 -2.60 -7.63 -32.03
C MET A 63 -1.36 -8.28 -32.68
N ALA A 64 -0.70 -7.57 -33.62
CA ALA A 64 0.61 -8.01 -34.13
C ALA A 64 1.68 -8.06 -33.04
N LEU A 65 1.46 -7.43 -31.87
CA LEU A 65 2.35 -7.43 -30.71
C LEU A 65 2.04 -8.54 -29.70
N ASP A 66 1.07 -9.42 -29.99
CA ASP A 66 0.64 -10.51 -29.09
C ASP A 66 1.79 -11.48 -28.72
N PHE A 67 2.77 -11.62 -29.61
CA PHE A 67 3.98 -12.44 -29.34
C PHE A 67 4.78 -11.96 -28.09
N LEU A 68 4.57 -10.71 -27.62
CA LEU A 68 5.17 -10.17 -26.42
C LEU A 68 4.38 -10.51 -25.12
N ASN A 69 3.14 -10.98 -25.24
CA ASN A 69 2.28 -11.27 -24.07
C ASN A 69 2.97 -12.23 -23.07
N PRO A 70 3.67 -13.31 -23.46
CA PRO A 70 4.37 -14.18 -22.51
C PRO A 70 5.45 -13.43 -21.70
N ALA A 71 6.15 -12.46 -22.29
CA ALA A 71 7.15 -11.66 -21.59
C ALA A 71 6.51 -10.73 -20.54
N PHE A 72 5.41 -10.07 -20.89
CA PHE A 72 4.67 -9.20 -19.96
C PHE A 72 3.97 -10.00 -18.84
N GLN A 73 3.47 -11.20 -19.15
CA GLN A 73 2.97 -12.14 -18.13
C GLN A 73 4.07 -12.56 -17.16
N ALA A 74 5.29 -12.83 -17.65
CA ALA A 74 6.43 -13.17 -16.80
C ALA A 74 6.83 -11.98 -15.89
N VAL A 75 6.78 -10.75 -16.41
CA VAL A 75 7.00 -9.53 -15.57
C VAL A 75 5.95 -9.41 -14.48
N ASN A 76 4.67 -9.62 -14.79
CA ASN A 76 3.62 -9.62 -13.77
C ASN A 76 3.84 -10.71 -12.74
N PHE A 77 4.19 -11.94 -13.17
CA PHE A 77 4.41 -13.06 -12.26
C PHE A 77 5.56 -12.80 -11.29
N CYS A 78 6.73 -12.39 -11.77
CA CYS A 78 7.91 -12.18 -10.91
C CYS A 78 7.82 -10.94 -10.01
N THR A 79 6.77 -10.14 -10.14
CA THR A 79 6.53 -8.91 -9.36
C THR A 79 5.27 -9.02 -8.52
N ILE A 80 4.10 -8.68 -9.08
CA ILE A 80 2.83 -8.63 -8.32
C ILE A 80 2.43 -10.01 -7.81
N SER A 81 2.53 -11.06 -8.64
CA SER A 81 2.15 -12.41 -8.22
C SER A 81 3.09 -13.01 -7.16
N CYS A 82 4.34 -12.52 -7.08
CA CYS A 82 5.35 -12.94 -6.09
C CYS A 82 5.58 -11.88 -4.99
N ILE A 83 4.64 -10.95 -4.76
CA ILE A 83 4.82 -9.82 -3.84
C ILE A 83 5.19 -10.26 -2.41
N THR A 84 4.64 -11.36 -1.93
CA THR A 84 4.94 -11.90 -0.59
C THR A 84 6.42 -12.16 -0.38
N VAL A 85 7.11 -12.69 -1.40
CA VAL A 85 8.56 -12.94 -1.34
C VAL A 85 9.33 -11.65 -1.07
N GLY A 86 9.05 -10.61 -1.84
CA GLY A 86 9.73 -9.32 -1.71
C GLY A 86 9.41 -8.59 -0.42
N ILE A 87 8.15 -8.60 0.00
CA ILE A 87 7.71 -7.92 1.23
C ILE A 87 8.24 -8.64 2.48
N THR A 88 8.21 -9.97 2.53
CA THR A 88 8.78 -10.74 3.65
C THR A 88 10.27 -10.48 3.79
N LEU A 89 11.03 -10.56 2.70
CA LEU A 89 12.46 -10.25 2.68
C LEU A 89 12.72 -8.81 3.11
N GLY A 90 11.95 -7.85 2.57
CA GLY A 90 12.10 -6.44 2.87
C GLY A 90 11.85 -6.11 4.33
N ILE A 91 10.78 -6.62 4.94
CA ILE A 91 10.46 -6.41 6.36
C ILE A 91 11.56 -7.00 7.25
N ALA A 92 11.97 -8.25 7.00
CA ALA A 92 13.01 -8.90 7.76
C ALA A 92 14.34 -8.13 7.66
N GLN A 93 14.67 -7.62 6.46
CA GLN A 93 15.86 -6.82 6.23
C GLN A 93 15.83 -5.50 7.00
N GLU A 94 14.73 -4.76 6.95
CA GLU A 94 14.56 -3.47 7.65
C GLU A 94 14.69 -3.65 9.18
N ILE A 95 14.07 -4.68 9.75
CA ILE A 95 14.18 -4.99 11.18
C ILE A 95 15.59 -5.42 11.55
N GLY A 96 16.25 -6.20 10.67
CA GLY A 96 17.64 -6.59 10.86
C GLY A 96 18.59 -5.39 10.89
N ILE A 97 18.40 -4.45 9.96
CA ILE A 97 19.15 -3.18 9.94
C ILE A 97 18.89 -2.37 11.21
N TRP A 98 17.65 -2.29 11.65
CA TRP A 98 17.28 -1.58 12.87
C TRP A 98 17.99 -2.16 14.12
N ASN A 99 18.03 -3.50 14.22
CA ASN A 99 18.57 -4.19 15.41
C ASN A 99 20.11 -4.27 15.44
N MET A 100 20.76 -4.31 14.27
CA MET A 100 22.21 -4.60 14.16
C MET A 100 23.02 -3.50 13.47
N GLY A 101 22.35 -2.53 12.83
CA GLY A 101 22.97 -1.57 11.92
C GLY A 101 23.17 -2.14 10.50
N ALA A 102 23.19 -1.26 9.50
CA ALA A 102 23.22 -1.64 8.07
C ALA A 102 24.45 -2.46 7.68
N GLU A 103 25.63 -2.06 8.17
CA GLU A 103 26.89 -2.71 7.85
C GLU A 103 26.92 -4.17 8.37
N LYS A 104 26.52 -4.37 9.61
CA LYS A 104 26.50 -5.70 10.25
C LYS A 104 25.38 -6.59 9.74
N ALA A 105 24.23 -6.03 9.41
CA ALA A 105 23.08 -6.77 8.87
C ALA A 105 23.40 -7.39 7.50
N GLY A 106 24.01 -6.64 6.61
CA GLY A 106 24.18 -7.06 5.21
C GLY A 106 22.83 -7.46 4.61
N TYR A 107 22.74 -8.60 3.92
CA TYR A 107 21.50 -9.18 3.38
C TYR A 107 20.96 -10.35 4.21
N ILE A 108 21.65 -10.74 5.28
CA ILE A 108 21.38 -11.97 6.03
C ILE A 108 19.98 -11.98 6.68
N PRO A 109 19.53 -10.90 7.36
CA PRO A 109 18.22 -10.89 7.98
C PRO A 109 17.09 -11.13 6.99
N GLY A 110 17.16 -10.49 5.81
CA GLY A 110 16.17 -10.68 4.74
C GLY A 110 16.11 -12.12 4.25
N LEU A 111 17.27 -12.75 4.04
CA LEU A 111 17.36 -14.15 3.63
C LEU A 111 16.83 -15.11 4.71
N VAL A 112 17.13 -14.86 5.99
CA VAL A 112 16.61 -15.65 7.11
C VAL A 112 15.09 -15.52 7.20
N GLY A 113 14.54 -14.30 7.08
CA GLY A 113 13.10 -14.08 7.09
C GLY A 113 12.38 -14.78 5.94
N LEU A 114 12.95 -14.70 4.73
CA LEU A 114 12.42 -15.40 3.57
C LEU A 114 12.45 -16.92 3.73
N ALA A 115 13.58 -17.47 4.17
CA ALA A 115 13.72 -18.92 4.41
C ALA A 115 12.78 -19.41 5.52
N ALA A 116 12.59 -18.62 6.58
CA ALA A 116 11.65 -18.90 7.65
C ALA A 116 10.19 -18.93 7.13
N TRP A 117 9.78 -17.97 6.30
CA TRP A 117 8.45 -17.99 5.68
C TRP A 117 8.26 -19.22 4.79
N LEU A 118 9.25 -19.55 3.96
CA LEU A 118 9.22 -20.76 3.13
C LEU A 118 9.08 -22.04 3.98
N SER A 119 9.71 -22.09 5.17
CA SER A 119 9.66 -23.27 6.04
C SER A 119 8.29 -23.54 6.68
N VAL A 120 7.39 -22.55 6.69
CA VAL A 120 6.02 -22.69 7.23
C VAL A 120 4.96 -22.71 6.14
N THR A 121 5.35 -22.52 4.88
CA THR A 121 4.47 -22.52 3.72
C THR A 121 4.26 -23.96 3.21
N ASN A 122 3.06 -24.28 2.72
CA ASN A 122 2.80 -25.57 2.09
C ASN A 122 3.61 -25.69 0.79
N THR A 123 4.47 -26.69 0.73
CA THR A 123 5.30 -26.98 -0.45
C THR A 123 4.99 -28.33 -1.10
N SER A 124 3.97 -29.06 -0.61
CA SER A 124 3.59 -30.36 -1.15
C SER A 124 2.12 -30.34 -1.56
N HIS A 125 1.87 -30.41 -2.86
CA HIS A 125 0.54 -30.31 -3.43
C HIS A 125 0.17 -31.55 -4.23
N MET A 126 -1.02 -32.12 -3.93
CA MET A 126 -1.62 -33.17 -4.77
C MET A 126 -2.45 -32.53 -5.86
N VAL A 127 -2.19 -32.92 -7.10
CA VAL A 127 -3.01 -32.54 -8.25
C VAL A 127 -3.99 -33.66 -8.52
N GLU A 128 -5.25 -33.34 -8.78
CA GLU A 128 -6.28 -34.32 -9.10
C GLU A 128 -5.86 -35.16 -10.30
N GLY A 129 -5.84 -36.49 -10.12
CA GLY A 129 -5.40 -37.44 -11.13
C GLY A 129 -3.88 -37.74 -11.16
N ALA A 130 -3.05 -37.05 -10.37
CA ALA A 130 -1.64 -37.37 -10.22
C ALA A 130 -1.43 -38.50 -9.20
N LYS A 131 -0.43 -39.35 -9.44
CA LYS A 131 -0.06 -40.41 -8.49
C LYS A 131 0.76 -39.93 -7.32
N ASP A 132 1.57 -38.90 -7.56
CA ASP A 132 2.49 -38.33 -6.56
C ASP A 132 2.23 -36.83 -6.36
N ALA A 133 2.52 -36.34 -5.15
CA ALA A 133 2.52 -34.92 -4.87
C ALA A 133 3.70 -34.23 -5.59
N PHE A 134 3.48 -33.07 -6.14
CA PHE A 134 4.57 -32.24 -6.66
C PHE A 134 5.04 -31.25 -5.59
N THR A 135 6.33 -30.90 -5.64
CA THR A 135 6.92 -29.89 -4.77
C THR A 135 6.86 -28.53 -5.44
N GLY A 136 6.22 -27.56 -4.78
CA GLY A 136 6.08 -26.21 -5.29
C GLY A 136 5.35 -25.33 -4.28
N ILE A 137 5.19 -24.06 -4.59
CA ILE A 137 4.41 -23.10 -3.80
C ILE A 137 3.20 -22.70 -4.65
N ALA A 138 2.02 -22.72 -4.04
CA ALA A 138 0.82 -22.27 -4.74
C ALA A 138 0.90 -20.76 -5.04
N GLY A 139 0.45 -20.36 -6.24
CA GLY A 139 0.54 -18.96 -6.69
C GLY A 139 -0.15 -17.97 -5.77
N ASN A 140 -1.28 -18.34 -5.14
CA ASN A 140 -1.97 -17.52 -4.17
C ASN A 140 -1.16 -17.29 -2.88
N GLU A 141 -0.30 -18.23 -2.48
CA GLU A 141 0.59 -18.07 -1.33
C GLU A 141 1.75 -17.12 -1.62
N LEU A 142 2.22 -17.07 -2.87
CA LEU A 142 3.20 -16.08 -3.32
C LEU A 142 2.61 -14.66 -3.38
N GLY A 143 1.29 -14.55 -3.59
CA GLY A 143 0.53 -13.32 -3.72
C GLY A 143 -0.24 -12.92 -2.45
N ALA A 144 -1.49 -12.52 -2.63
CA ALA A 144 -2.33 -11.92 -1.59
C ALA A 144 -2.52 -12.78 -0.33
N THR A 145 -2.71 -14.08 -0.48
CA THR A 145 -2.98 -14.98 0.65
C THR A 145 -1.77 -15.14 1.57
N GLY A 146 -0.57 -15.26 0.99
CA GLY A 146 0.67 -15.41 1.78
C GLY A 146 1.18 -14.12 2.38
N LEU A 147 0.72 -12.97 1.89
CA LEU A 147 1.28 -11.67 2.25
C LEU A 147 1.25 -11.38 3.76
N PHE A 148 0.11 -11.66 4.40
CA PHE A 148 -0.04 -11.42 5.84
C PHE A 148 0.84 -12.35 6.68
N THR A 149 0.92 -13.62 6.29
CA THR A 149 1.85 -14.58 6.91
C THR A 149 3.30 -14.16 6.68
N GLY A 150 3.64 -13.73 5.48
CA GLY A 150 4.97 -13.20 5.16
C GLY A 150 5.36 -12.00 6.04
N MET A 151 4.44 -11.06 6.27
CA MET A 151 4.67 -9.94 7.18
C MET A 151 4.93 -10.40 8.62
N ILE A 152 4.09 -11.29 9.15
CA ILE A 152 4.21 -11.80 10.53
C ILE A 152 5.50 -12.61 10.71
N ILE A 153 5.76 -13.56 9.81
CA ILE A 153 6.95 -14.41 9.91
C ILE A 153 8.22 -13.60 9.63
N GLY A 154 8.20 -12.66 8.70
CA GLY A 154 9.31 -11.74 8.47
C GLY A 154 9.71 -10.96 9.72
N VAL A 155 8.72 -10.49 10.51
CA VAL A 155 8.96 -9.84 11.79
C VAL A 155 9.50 -10.82 12.82
N LEU A 156 8.75 -11.90 13.09
CA LEU A 156 9.03 -12.80 14.22
C LEU A 156 10.34 -13.57 14.04
N SER A 157 10.62 -14.06 12.84
CA SER A 157 11.83 -14.83 12.56
C SER A 157 13.09 -13.98 12.68
N VAL A 158 13.06 -12.73 12.20
CA VAL A 158 14.23 -11.86 12.28
C VAL A 158 14.47 -11.34 13.69
N GLU A 159 13.43 -11.10 14.49
CA GLU A 159 13.59 -10.78 15.90
C GLU A 159 14.27 -11.96 16.65
N LEU A 160 13.81 -13.17 16.37
CA LEU A 160 14.40 -14.38 16.94
C LEU A 160 15.84 -14.57 16.49
N PHE A 161 16.14 -14.36 15.22
CA PHE A 161 17.49 -14.38 14.68
C PHE A 161 18.39 -13.35 15.35
N CYS A 162 17.96 -12.10 15.47
CA CYS A 162 18.72 -11.04 16.14
C CYS A 162 18.91 -11.31 17.62
N PHE A 163 17.95 -11.96 18.28
CA PHE A 163 18.09 -12.40 19.66
C PHE A 163 19.22 -13.42 19.81
N PHE A 164 19.28 -14.45 18.96
CA PHE A 164 20.35 -15.46 18.99
C PHE A 164 21.69 -14.88 18.53
N GLU A 165 21.69 -13.98 17.55
CA GLU A 165 22.90 -13.33 17.05
C GLU A 165 23.62 -12.50 18.12
N LYS A 166 22.91 -11.96 19.11
CA LYS A 166 23.50 -11.25 20.24
C LYS A 166 24.21 -12.17 21.24
N GLN A 167 23.97 -13.49 21.19
CA GLN A 167 24.54 -14.43 22.12
C GLN A 167 25.93 -14.87 21.66
N ASP A 168 26.98 -14.42 22.33
CA ASP A 168 28.38 -14.76 21.99
C ASP A 168 28.66 -16.25 22.00
N ALA A 169 27.95 -17.02 22.82
CA ALA A 169 28.08 -18.48 22.92
C ALA A 169 27.63 -19.21 21.64
N LEU A 170 26.82 -18.57 20.81
CA LEU A 170 26.31 -19.14 19.56
C LEU A 170 27.13 -18.73 18.33
N LYS A 171 28.13 -17.87 18.50
CA LYS A 171 28.94 -17.37 17.40
C LYS A 171 30.19 -18.24 17.19
N ILE A 172 30.39 -18.68 15.97
CA ILE A 172 31.63 -19.33 15.55
C ILE A 172 32.64 -18.23 15.20
N LYS A 173 33.59 -17.98 16.11
CA LYS A 173 34.64 -16.96 15.90
C LYS A 173 35.71 -17.50 14.97
N MET A 174 35.99 -16.78 13.93
CA MET A 174 37.05 -17.12 12.97
C MET A 174 38.33 -16.33 13.26
N PRO A 175 39.53 -16.87 12.91
CA PRO A 175 40.79 -16.14 13.00
C PRO A 175 40.76 -14.85 12.14
N GLU A 176 41.57 -13.85 12.56
CA GLU A 176 41.64 -12.53 11.89
C GLU A 176 42.05 -12.58 10.41
N GLN A 177 42.73 -13.64 9.97
CA GLN A 177 43.18 -13.86 8.60
C GLN A 177 42.03 -14.24 7.64
N VAL A 178 40.87 -14.61 8.18
CA VAL A 178 39.71 -14.98 7.36
C VAL A 178 39.02 -13.73 6.78
N PRO A 179 38.70 -13.70 5.48
CA PRO A 179 37.99 -12.58 4.90
C PRO A 179 36.71 -12.23 5.67
N PRO A 180 36.39 -10.93 5.89
CA PRO A 180 35.27 -10.51 6.73
C PRO A 180 33.90 -11.12 6.37
N GLY A 181 33.62 -11.27 5.06
CA GLY A 181 32.37 -11.88 4.58
C GLY A 181 32.23 -13.36 4.97
N VAL A 182 33.35 -14.11 4.94
CA VAL A 182 33.37 -15.52 5.36
C VAL A 182 33.24 -15.60 6.88
N ALA A 183 34.00 -14.80 7.63
CA ALA A 183 33.91 -14.73 9.10
C ALA A 183 32.46 -14.42 9.54
N ARG A 184 31.81 -13.46 8.88
CA ARG A 184 30.41 -13.11 9.16
C ARG A 184 29.43 -14.26 8.88
N ALA A 185 29.62 -15.01 7.80
CA ALA A 185 28.80 -16.17 7.47
C ALA A 185 28.84 -17.24 8.58
N PHE A 186 30.04 -17.51 9.13
CA PHE A 186 30.18 -18.45 10.24
C PHE A 186 29.68 -17.91 11.57
N GLU A 187 29.81 -16.62 11.84
CA GLU A 187 29.28 -15.97 13.04
C GLU A 187 27.77 -16.13 13.15
N VAL A 188 27.04 -16.04 12.03
CA VAL A 188 25.57 -16.11 12.00
C VAL A 188 25.02 -17.52 11.72
N LEU A 189 25.85 -18.49 11.42
CA LEU A 189 25.46 -19.84 11.02
C LEU A 189 24.55 -20.50 12.07
N VAL A 190 24.99 -20.53 13.33
CA VAL A 190 24.22 -21.17 14.43
C VAL A 190 22.95 -20.38 14.75
N PRO A 191 22.98 -19.03 14.91
CA PRO A 191 21.78 -18.22 15.06
C PRO A 191 20.73 -18.42 13.97
N ALA A 192 21.15 -18.42 12.69
CA ALA A 192 20.24 -18.64 11.56
C ALA A 192 19.65 -20.06 11.57
N THR A 193 20.48 -21.08 11.79
CA THR A 193 20.05 -22.48 11.84
C THR A 193 19.01 -22.71 12.93
N ILE A 194 19.25 -22.22 14.16
CA ILE A 194 18.31 -22.35 15.27
C ILE A 194 17.00 -21.64 14.95
N THR A 195 17.06 -20.42 14.39
CA THR A 195 15.87 -19.67 13.98
C THR A 195 15.03 -20.45 13.00
N LEU A 196 15.63 -21.00 11.95
CA LEU A 196 14.92 -21.77 10.93
C LEU A 196 14.31 -23.06 11.49
N ILE A 197 15.02 -23.77 12.35
CA ILE A 197 14.50 -24.99 12.99
C ILE A 197 13.29 -24.65 13.86
N ILE A 198 13.38 -23.60 14.69
CA ILE A 198 12.26 -23.18 15.56
C ILE A 198 11.05 -22.79 14.69
N THR A 199 11.25 -21.99 13.65
CA THR A 199 10.17 -21.56 12.76
C THR A 199 9.51 -22.75 12.05
N ALA A 200 10.31 -23.69 11.53
CA ALA A 200 9.79 -24.91 10.93
C ALA A 200 9.02 -25.80 11.93
N CYS A 201 9.51 -25.91 13.17
CA CYS A 201 8.81 -26.62 14.25
C CYS A 201 7.45 -25.96 14.58
N ILE A 202 7.36 -24.62 14.57
CA ILE A 202 6.10 -23.90 14.76
C ILE A 202 5.12 -24.22 13.63
N GLY A 203 5.56 -24.21 12.37
CA GLY A 203 4.74 -24.59 11.21
C GLY A 203 4.25 -26.05 11.30
N SER A 204 5.13 -26.97 11.62
CA SER A 204 4.82 -28.39 11.81
C SER A 204 3.84 -28.61 12.98
N ALA A 205 4.06 -27.96 14.11
CA ALA A 205 3.16 -28.02 15.26
C ALA A 205 1.78 -27.47 14.93
N CYS A 206 1.71 -26.36 14.20
CA CYS A 206 0.45 -25.79 13.71
C CYS A 206 -0.34 -26.80 12.88
N TYR A 207 0.30 -27.43 11.89
CA TYR A 207 -0.32 -28.44 11.07
C TYR A 207 -0.80 -29.67 11.85
N ASN A 208 0.04 -30.20 12.75
CA ASN A 208 -0.31 -31.37 13.55
C ASN A 208 -1.48 -31.12 14.54
N LEU A 209 -1.60 -29.89 15.05
CA LEU A 209 -2.64 -29.52 16.02
C LEU A 209 -3.97 -29.13 15.35
N THR A 210 -3.93 -28.48 14.19
CA THR A 210 -5.09 -27.88 13.56
C THR A 210 -5.53 -28.57 12.26
N GLY A 211 -4.64 -29.36 11.63
CA GLY A 211 -4.82 -29.89 10.28
C GLY A 211 -4.68 -28.85 9.18
N LEU A 212 -4.31 -27.60 9.52
CA LEU A 212 -4.18 -26.48 8.60
C LEU A 212 -2.73 -25.98 8.58
N TYR A 213 -2.26 -25.53 7.42
CA TYR A 213 -1.00 -24.82 7.32
C TYR A 213 -1.07 -23.45 7.98
N LEU A 214 0.09 -22.92 8.37
CA LEU A 214 0.14 -21.63 9.10
C LEU A 214 -0.48 -20.48 8.30
N ASN A 215 -0.33 -20.48 6.97
CA ASN A 215 -1.01 -19.53 6.08
C ASN A 215 -2.53 -19.52 6.26
N ASP A 216 -3.15 -20.71 6.30
CA ASP A 216 -4.61 -20.82 6.45
C ASP A 216 -5.07 -20.39 7.83
N VAL A 217 -4.29 -20.71 8.87
CA VAL A 217 -4.59 -20.30 10.25
C VAL A 217 -4.52 -18.77 10.38
N ILE A 218 -3.49 -18.14 9.84
CA ILE A 218 -3.34 -16.67 9.86
C ILE A 218 -4.40 -16.02 8.98
N LYS A 219 -4.66 -16.55 7.77
CA LYS A 219 -5.70 -16.05 6.88
C LYS A 219 -7.08 -16.07 7.56
N ASN A 220 -7.46 -17.19 8.13
CA ASN A 220 -8.79 -17.36 8.73
C ASN A 220 -8.91 -16.67 10.09
N GLY A 221 -7.85 -16.69 10.91
CA GLY A 221 -7.87 -16.18 12.28
C GLY A 221 -7.54 -14.70 12.41
N ILE A 222 -6.77 -14.12 11.49
CA ILE A 222 -6.28 -12.74 11.58
C ILE A 222 -6.67 -11.93 10.35
N GLN A 223 -6.22 -12.33 9.16
CA GLN A 223 -6.42 -11.55 7.93
C GLN A 223 -7.90 -11.40 7.59
N GLY A 224 -8.67 -12.48 7.65
CA GLY A 224 -10.11 -12.47 7.35
C GLY A 224 -10.90 -11.52 8.28
N PRO A 225 -10.84 -11.69 9.61
CA PRO A 225 -11.50 -10.78 10.55
C PRO A 225 -11.04 -9.33 10.45
N LEU A 226 -9.73 -9.07 10.32
CA LEU A 226 -9.20 -7.71 10.15
C LEU A 226 -9.67 -7.10 8.83
N GLY A 227 -9.64 -7.86 7.73
CA GLY A 227 -10.16 -7.44 6.44
C GLY A 227 -11.66 -7.15 6.51
N ALA A 228 -12.44 -8.03 7.15
CA ALA A 228 -13.88 -7.84 7.31
C ALA A 228 -14.23 -6.56 8.09
N VAL A 229 -13.47 -6.18 9.11
CA VAL A 229 -13.66 -4.93 9.85
C VAL A 229 -13.11 -3.73 9.07
N GLY A 230 -11.88 -3.82 8.56
CA GLY A 230 -11.21 -2.75 7.81
C GLY A 230 -11.92 -2.42 6.51
N ALA A 231 -12.45 -3.42 5.79
CA ALA A 231 -13.18 -3.26 4.53
C ALA A 231 -14.66 -2.84 4.72
N THR A 232 -15.03 -2.32 5.89
CA THR A 232 -16.31 -1.67 6.11
C THR A 232 -16.21 -0.15 5.96
N ILE A 233 -17.29 0.50 5.53
CA ILE A 233 -17.33 1.97 5.48
C ILE A 233 -17.00 2.61 6.82
N PRO A 234 -17.56 2.19 7.98
CA PRO A 234 -17.16 2.74 9.28
C PRO A 234 -15.67 2.58 9.57
N GLY A 235 -15.08 1.42 9.28
CA GLY A 235 -13.64 1.17 9.48
C GLY A 235 -12.78 2.11 8.64
N VAL A 236 -13.10 2.26 7.35
CA VAL A 236 -12.44 3.21 6.44
C VAL A 236 -12.59 4.64 6.94
N MET A 237 -13.80 5.05 7.35
CA MET A 237 -14.05 6.41 7.86
C MET A 237 -13.19 6.73 9.08
N ILE A 238 -13.03 5.79 10.02
CA ILE A 238 -12.18 5.98 11.19
C ILE A 238 -10.72 6.15 10.77
N ILE A 239 -10.22 5.29 9.88
CA ILE A 239 -8.83 5.38 9.39
C ILE A 239 -8.57 6.72 8.71
N TYR A 240 -9.44 7.13 7.78
CA TYR A 240 -9.27 8.40 7.07
C TYR A 240 -9.46 9.61 7.98
N LEU A 241 -10.39 9.56 8.93
CA LEU A 241 -10.53 10.60 9.95
C LEU A 241 -9.22 10.78 10.74
N VAL A 242 -8.61 9.68 11.19
CA VAL A 242 -7.34 9.72 11.93
C VAL A 242 -6.22 10.27 11.05
N ILE A 243 -6.12 9.85 9.78
CA ILE A 243 -5.17 10.40 8.81
C ILE A 243 -5.31 11.92 8.69
N MET A 244 -6.54 12.41 8.53
CA MET A 244 -6.79 13.84 8.37
C MET A 244 -6.53 14.63 9.66
N LEU A 245 -6.80 14.05 10.83
CA LEU A 245 -6.47 14.68 12.12
C LEU A 245 -4.96 14.83 12.32
N PHE A 246 -4.15 13.85 11.91
CA PHE A 246 -2.68 14.00 11.90
C PHE A 246 -2.24 15.16 11.01
N TRP A 247 -2.82 15.29 9.82
CA TRP A 247 -2.50 16.38 8.91
C TRP A 247 -2.86 17.74 9.49
N LEU A 248 -3.98 17.88 10.23
CA LEU A 248 -4.36 19.15 10.87
C LEU A 248 -3.34 19.63 11.90
N VAL A 249 -2.54 18.74 12.47
CA VAL A 249 -1.46 19.11 13.41
C VAL A 249 -0.08 19.12 12.72
N GLY A 250 -0.03 19.11 11.40
CA GLY A 250 1.20 19.20 10.62
C GLY A 250 1.99 17.90 10.47
N ILE A 251 1.38 16.76 10.80
CA ILE A 251 2.00 15.42 10.64
C ILE A 251 1.43 14.77 9.39
N HIS A 252 2.28 14.21 8.54
CA HIS A 252 1.85 13.54 7.31
C HIS A 252 1.07 12.25 7.61
N GLY A 253 -0.27 12.35 7.75
CA GLY A 253 -1.14 11.29 8.23
C GLY A 253 -1.10 10.02 7.39
N ASN A 254 -1.05 10.13 6.04
CA ASN A 254 -0.96 8.96 5.17
C ASN A 254 0.34 8.15 5.42
N ASN A 255 1.46 8.82 5.71
CA ASN A 255 2.71 8.15 6.06
C ASN A 255 2.62 7.47 7.43
N MET A 256 1.92 8.06 8.38
CA MET A 256 1.76 7.46 9.72
C MET A 256 0.94 6.19 9.70
N LEU A 257 -0.13 6.15 8.90
CA LEU A 257 -1.00 4.99 8.80
C LEU A 257 -0.71 4.11 7.58
N SER A 258 0.36 4.36 6.82
CA SER A 258 0.69 3.58 5.63
C SER A 258 0.78 2.07 5.90
N ALA A 259 1.50 1.65 6.95
CA ALA A 259 1.63 0.24 7.30
C ALA A 259 0.28 -0.41 7.61
N VAL A 260 -0.64 0.31 8.27
CA VAL A 260 -2.00 -0.17 8.55
C VAL A 260 -2.82 -0.29 7.27
N LYS A 261 -2.77 0.72 6.40
CA LYS A 261 -3.46 0.70 5.10
C LYS A 261 -2.95 -0.44 4.22
N GLU A 262 -1.63 -0.60 4.12
CA GLU A 262 -1.01 -1.68 3.34
C GLU A 262 -1.44 -3.06 3.85
N ALA A 263 -1.37 -3.29 5.14
CA ALA A 263 -1.77 -4.56 5.72
C ALA A 263 -3.27 -4.89 5.51
N LEU A 264 -4.15 -3.89 5.61
CA LEU A 264 -5.60 -4.11 5.51
C LEU A 264 -6.11 -4.17 4.08
N PHE A 265 -5.64 -3.27 3.20
CA PHE A 265 -6.29 -3.02 1.91
C PHE A 265 -5.53 -3.56 0.71
N THR A 266 -4.20 -3.76 0.82
CA THR A 266 -3.41 -4.30 -0.29
C THR A 266 -3.73 -5.76 -0.59
N PRO A 267 -3.93 -6.68 0.38
CA PRO A 267 -4.36 -8.04 0.07
C PRO A 267 -5.68 -8.08 -0.71
N LEU A 268 -6.65 -7.26 -0.34
CA LEU A 268 -7.95 -7.16 -1.02
C LEU A 268 -7.81 -6.63 -2.46
N ALA A 269 -6.89 -5.69 -2.66
CA ALA A 269 -6.57 -5.17 -3.99
C ALA A 269 -5.91 -6.25 -4.86
N LEU A 270 -4.97 -7.03 -4.31
CA LEU A 270 -4.29 -8.11 -5.03
C LEU A 270 -5.22 -9.26 -5.40
N GLU A 271 -6.18 -9.61 -4.53
CA GLU A 271 -7.25 -10.57 -4.86
C GLU A 271 -8.08 -10.09 -6.07
N ASN A 272 -8.38 -8.80 -6.16
CA ASN A 272 -9.07 -8.23 -7.31
C ASN A 272 -8.20 -8.26 -8.58
N VAL A 273 -6.89 -7.98 -8.47
CA VAL A 273 -5.95 -8.09 -9.60
C VAL A 273 -5.88 -9.54 -10.10
N GLU A 274 -5.83 -10.50 -9.18
CA GLU A 274 -5.82 -11.92 -9.53
C GLU A 274 -7.12 -12.34 -10.24
N ALA A 275 -8.29 -11.93 -9.71
CA ALA A 275 -9.58 -12.17 -10.34
C ALA A 275 -9.64 -11.55 -11.74
N PHE A 276 -9.19 -10.32 -11.90
CA PHE A 276 -9.15 -9.64 -13.20
C PHE A 276 -8.26 -10.37 -14.21
N ASN A 277 -7.07 -10.85 -13.78
CA ASN A 277 -6.15 -11.64 -14.62
C ASN A 277 -6.75 -12.98 -15.06
N LYS A 278 -7.62 -13.56 -14.22
CA LYS A 278 -8.35 -14.81 -14.53
C LYS A 278 -9.65 -14.58 -15.30
N HIS A 279 -9.95 -13.34 -15.69
CA HIS A 279 -11.24 -12.93 -16.27
C HIS A 279 -12.45 -13.24 -15.38
N GLU A 280 -12.23 -13.24 -14.05
CA GLU A 280 -13.26 -13.36 -13.03
C GLU A 280 -13.70 -11.97 -12.54
N THR A 281 -14.87 -11.88 -11.93
CA THR A 281 -15.38 -10.63 -11.39
C THR A 281 -14.68 -10.25 -10.09
N PRO A 282 -13.99 -9.08 -10.00
CA PRO A 282 -13.43 -8.56 -8.77
C PRO A 282 -14.52 -8.32 -7.71
N LYS A 283 -14.31 -8.76 -6.47
CA LYS A 283 -15.34 -8.75 -5.42
C LYS A 283 -15.11 -7.72 -4.32
N ASN A 284 -13.85 -7.34 -4.07
CA ASN A 284 -13.49 -6.44 -2.96
C ASN A 284 -13.72 -4.99 -3.36
N ILE A 285 -14.90 -4.43 -3.08
CA ILE A 285 -15.26 -3.05 -3.41
C ILE A 285 -14.30 -2.08 -2.69
N ILE A 286 -14.07 -2.28 -1.39
CA ILE A 286 -13.11 -1.53 -0.61
C ILE A 286 -11.75 -2.24 -0.71
N ASN A 287 -10.80 -1.60 -1.33
CA ASN A 287 -9.42 -2.07 -1.49
C ASN A 287 -8.48 -0.86 -1.64
N MET A 288 -7.18 -1.07 -1.63
CA MET A 288 -6.20 0.02 -1.67
C MET A 288 -6.41 0.97 -2.85
N TYR A 289 -6.63 0.44 -4.05
CA TYR A 289 -6.75 1.27 -5.27
C TYR A 289 -8.09 2.05 -5.32
N ALA A 290 -9.17 1.45 -4.80
CA ALA A 290 -10.45 2.13 -4.65
C ALA A 290 -10.33 3.33 -3.69
N LEU A 291 -9.67 3.16 -2.55
CA LEU A 291 -9.46 4.22 -1.57
C LEU A 291 -8.58 5.35 -2.11
N GLN A 292 -7.52 5.02 -2.86
CA GLN A 292 -6.70 6.01 -3.56
C GLN A 292 -7.52 6.79 -4.60
N MET A 293 -8.35 6.08 -5.38
CA MET A 293 -9.22 6.69 -6.37
C MET A 293 -10.25 7.64 -5.76
N TRP A 294 -10.80 7.31 -4.58
CA TRP A 294 -11.91 8.05 -3.99
C TRP A 294 -11.49 9.12 -2.99
N GLY A 295 -10.38 8.92 -2.26
CA GLY A 295 -10.03 9.75 -1.09
C GLY A 295 -8.63 10.37 -1.12
N GLU A 296 -7.82 10.10 -2.14
CA GLU A 296 -6.42 10.57 -2.18
C GLU A 296 -6.04 11.32 -3.47
N PHE A 297 -6.98 11.54 -4.37
CA PHE A 297 -6.73 12.29 -5.60
C PHE A 297 -6.41 13.76 -5.32
N GLY A 298 -5.37 14.27 -5.96
CA GLY A 298 -4.83 15.60 -5.65
C GLY A 298 -4.15 15.67 -4.29
N GLY A 299 -3.80 14.52 -3.69
CA GLY A 299 -3.16 14.36 -2.39
C GLY A 299 -4.15 14.31 -1.22
N SER A 300 -3.61 14.27 -0.01
CA SER A 300 -4.39 14.22 1.23
C SER A 300 -5.41 15.36 1.30
N GLY A 301 -6.63 15.06 1.75
CA GLY A 301 -7.70 16.05 1.78
C GLY A 301 -8.38 16.29 0.43
N VAL A 302 -8.05 15.49 -0.62
CA VAL A 302 -8.53 15.67 -2.01
C VAL A 302 -8.37 17.12 -2.50
N THR A 303 -7.19 17.69 -2.23
CA THR A 303 -6.90 19.13 -2.32
C THR A 303 -6.87 19.69 -3.74
N ILE A 304 -6.86 18.84 -4.78
CA ILE A 304 -7.08 19.33 -6.15
C ILE A 304 -8.41 20.08 -6.26
N GLY A 305 -9.44 19.67 -5.47
CA GLY A 305 -10.70 20.40 -5.38
C GLY A 305 -10.54 21.83 -4.80
N LEU A 306 -9.68 22.01 -3.80
CA LEU A 306 -9.35 23.33 -3.27
C LEU A 306 -8.61 24.19 -4.30
N VAL A 307 -7.61 23.59 -5.00
CA VAL A 307 -6.87 24.28 -6.06
C VAL A 307 -7.82 24.79 -7.14
N ILE A 308 -8.71 23.93 -7.63
CA ILE A 308 -9.74 24.31 -8.62
C ILE A 308 -10.69 25.37 -8.06
N ALA A 309 -11.15 25.21 -6.81
CA ALA A 309 -12.02 26.20 -6.15
C ALA A 309 -11.37 27.60 -6.11
N ILE A 310 -10.08 27.69 -5.75
CA ILE A 310 -9.34 28.95 -5.73
C ILE A 310 -9.19 29.53 -7.13
N MET A 311 -8.85 28.73 -8.12
CA MET A 311 -8.66 29.20 -9.49
C MET A 311 -9.96 29.77 -10.10
N ILE A 312 -11.12 29.19 -9.75
CA ILE A 312 -12.42 29.61 -10.30
C ILE A 312 -13.07 30.70 -9.45
N PHE A 313 -13.08 30.55 -8.13
CA PHE A 313 -13.89 31.38 -7.22
C PHE A 313 -13.04 32.29 -6.30
N GLY A 314 -11.73 32.05 -6.17
CA GLY A 314 -10.82 32.85 -5.36
C GLY A 314 -10.75 34.30 -5.87
N LYS A 315 -10.68 35.24 -4.95
CA LYS A 315 -10.59 36.68 -5.23
C LYS A 315 -9.23 37.28 -4.87
N ARG A 316 -8.47 36.57 -4.01
CA ARG A 316 -7.16 37.04 -3.54
C ARG A 316 -6.06 36.52 -4.48
N GLU A 317 -5.20 37.44 -4.94
CA GLU A 317 -4.12 37.12 -5.87
C GLU A 317 -3.01 36.25 -5.23
N ASP A 318 -2.77 36.40 -3.92
CA ASP A 318 -1.84 35.53 -3.17
C ASP A 318 -2.31 34.06 -3.16
N ASN A 319 -3.59 33.81 -2.87
CA ASN A 319 -4.18 32.47 -2.90
C ASN A 319 -4.14 31.88 -4.33
N LYS A 320 -4.43 32.68 -5.36
CA LYS A 320 -4.36 32.25 -6.78
C LYS A 320 -2.95 31.90 -7.21
N ALA A 321 -1.95 32.68 -6.77
CA ALA A 321 -0.55 32.37 -7.06
C ALA A 321 -0.15 31.01 -6.49
N ILE A 322 -0.52 30.72 -5.22
CA ILE A 322 -0.27 29.42 -4.59
C ILE A 322 -1.02 28.30 -5.32
N ALA A 323 -2.29 28.51 -5.68
CA ALA A 323 -3.09 27.51 -6.39
C ALA A 323 -2.47 27.19 -7.77
N THR A 324 -1.97 28.19 -8.50
CA THR A 324 -1.31 28.02 -9.79
C THR A 324 -0.04 27.19 -9.65
N LEU A 325 0.79 27.45 -8.62
CA LEU A 325 1.99 26.67 -8.33
C LEU A 325 1.67 25.24 -7.88
N SER A 326 0.51 25.05 -7.25
CA SER A 326 0.06 23.77 -6.71
C SER A 326 -0.63 22.87 -7.74
N LEU A 327 -1.04 23.42 -8.91
CA LEU A 327 -1.83 22.68 -9.88
C LEU A 327 -1.05 21.49 -10.44
N VAL A 328 0.17 21.71 -10.90
CA VAL A 328 0.98 20.63 -11.50
C VAL A 328 1.35 19.57 -10.47
N PRO A 329 1.92 19.89 -9.28
CA PRO A 329 2.12 18.88 -8.24
C PRO A 329 0.83 18.16 -7.84
N GLY A 330 -0.28 18.89 -7.70
CA GLY A 330 -1.61 18.33 -7.36
C GLY A 330 -2.14 17.33 -8.36
N LEU A 331 -1.85 17.51 -9.66
CA LEU A 331 -2.17 16.50 -10.68
C LEU A 331 -1.38 15.19 -10.49
N PHE A 332 -0.25 15.23 -9.81
CA PHE A 332 0.51 14.04 -9.42
C PHE A 332 0.29 13.62 -7.96
N ASN A 333 -0.83 14.09 -7.37
CA ASN A 333 -1.25 13.79 -6.00
C ASN A 333 -0.28 14.29 -4.91
N ILE A 334 0.55 15.29 -5.23
CA ILE A 334 1.48 15.98 -4.32
C ILE A 334 0.84 17.29 -3.88
N ASN A 335 0.50 17.42 -2.60
CA ASN A 335 -0.30 18.54 -2.09
C ASN A 335 0.43 19.42 -1.08
N GLU A 336 1.70 19.21 -0.82
CA GLU A 336 2.49 19.99 0.12
C GLU A 336 2.50 21.48 -0.23
N THR A 337 2.56 21.81 -1.52
CA THR A 337 2.57 23.18 -2.00
C THR A 337 1.31 23.95 -1.58
N VAL A 338 0.12 23.34 -1.75
CA VAL A 338 -1.15 23.98 -1.34
C VAL A 338 -1.35 23.90 0.17
N THR A 339 -0.97 22.79 0.81
CA THR A 339 -1.20 22.56 2.24
C THR A 339 -0.37 23.49 3.12
N PHE A 340 0.87 23.79 2.72
CA PHE A 340 1.76 24.70 3.46
C PHE A 340 1.73 26.11 2.89
N GLY A 341 1.48 26.30 1.62
CA GLY A 341 1.34 27.62 1.00
C GLY A 341 0.08 28.35 1.47
N ILE A 342 -1.05 27.65 1.51
CA ILE A 342 -2.26 28.10 2.19
C ILE A 342 -2.29 27.36 3.52
N PRO A 343 -2.08 28.04 4.67
CA PRO A 343 -1.90 27.36 5.94
C PRO A 343 -3.14 26.53 6.28
N MET A 344 -3.07 25.22 6.03
CA MET A 344 -4.13 24.25 6.36
C MET A 344 -3.97 23.75 7.80
N VAL A 345 -2.72 23.67 8.28
CA VAL A 345 -2.37 23.20 9.62
C VAL A 345 -2.99 24.13 10.66
N LEU A 346 -3.75 23.54 11.58
CA LEU A 346 -4.50 24.22 12.65
C LEU A 346 -5.46 25.32 12.14
N ASN A 347 -5.80 25.32 10.87
CA ASN A 347 -6.72 26.30 10.30
C ASN A 347 -8.16 25.96 10.67
N PRO A 348 -8.88 26.83 11.41
CA PRO A 348 -10.24 26.53 11.85
C PRO A 348 -11.27 26.59 10.73
N ILE A 349 -10.96 27.24 9.60
CA ILE A 349 -11.88 27.42 8.47
C ILE A 349 -11.60 26.35 7.42
N LEU A 350 -10.39 26.31 6.86
CA LEU A 350 -10.05 25.36 5.79
C LEU A 350 -9.76 23.94 6.29
N GLY A 351 -9.44 23.76 7.56
CA GLY A 351 -9.28 22.44 8.18
C GLY A 351 -10.56 21.62 8.16
N ILE A 352 -11.75 22.24 8.20
CA ILE A 352 -13.02 21.52 8.14
C ILE A 352 -13.19 20.81 6.80
N PRO A 353 -13.18 21.49 5.63
CA PRO A 353 -13.32 20.82 4.35
C PRO A 353 -12.14 19.88 4.06
N PHE A 354 -10.95 20.16 4.55
CA PHE A 354 -9.78 19.29 4.42
C PHE A 354 -10.02 17.90 5.05
N VAL A 355 -10.71 17.83 6.19
CA VAL A 355 -11.12 16.58 6.83
C VAL A 355 -12.35 15.98 6.16
N VAL A 356 -13.35 16.80 5.87
CA VAL A 356 -14.67 16.30 5.42
C VAL A 356 -14.67 15.84 3.97
N ALA A 357 -13.94 16.54 3.07
CA ALA A 357 -13.99 16.24 1.65
C ALA A 357 -13.58 14.81 1.31
N PRO A 358 -12.45 14.25 1.79
CA PRO A 358 -12.10 12.85 1.49
C PRO A 358 -13.10 11.85 2.07
N LEU A 359 -13.68 12.12 3.23
CA LEU A 359 -14.70 11.25 3.81
C LEU A 359 -15.96 11.20 2.93
N VAL A 360 -16.40 12.35 2.44
CA VAL A 360 -17.57 12.44 1.56
C VAL A 360 -17.28 11.79 0.20
N THR A 361 -16.13 12.05 -0.40
CA THR A 361 -15.77 11.47 -1.71
C THR A 361 -15.61 9.95 -1.63
N ILE A 362 -15.09 9.40 -0.54
CA ILE A 362 -15.01 7.94 -0.31
C ILE A 362 -16.42 7.35 -0.24
N ILE A 363 -17.35 7.95 0.52
CA ILE A 363 -18.74 7.47 0.61
C ILE A 363 -19.39 7.48 -0.76
N ILE A 364 -19.25 8.57 -1.52
CA ILE A 364 -19.84 8.68 -2.86
C ILE A 364 -19.21 7.65 -3.81
N GLY A 365 -17.88 7.51 -3.83
CA GLY A 365 -17.19 6.51 -4.64
C GLY A 365 -17.63 5.09 -4.32
N TYR A 366 -17.76 4.76 -3.03
CA TYR A 366 -18.29 3.49 -2.58
C TYR A 366 -19.73 3.26 -3.07
N VAL A 367 -20.63 4.22 -2.88
CA VAL A 367 -22.03 4.11 -3.32
C VAL A 367 -22.11 3.92 -4.84
N LEU A 368 -21.37 4.72 -5.63
CA LEU A 368 -21.32 4.57 -7.07
C LEU A 368 -20.83 3.19 -7.52
N THR A 369 -19.94 2.59 -6.76
CA THR A 369 -19.45 1.22 -7.04
C THR A 369 -20.48 0.17 -6.65
N VAL A 370 -21.13 0.31 -5.49
CA VAL A 370 -22.18 -0.64 -5.02
C VAL A 370 -23.36 -0.70 -5.98
N ILE A 371 -23.79 0.45 -6.52
CA ILE A 371 -24.91 0.50 -7.48
C ILE A 371 -24.50 0.09 -8.91
N GLY A 372 -23.23 -0.27 -9.14
CA GLY A 372 -22.73 -0.72 -10.44
C GLY A 372 -22.45 0.41 -11.44
N PHE A 373 -22.50 1.68 -11.03
CA PHE A 373 -22.12 2.81 -11.89
C PHE A 373 -20.61 2.85 -12.14
N CYS A 374 -19.81 2.65 -11.10
CA CYS A 374 -18.35 2.54 -11.18
C CYS A 374 -17.96 1.07 -11.07
N PRO A 375 -17.11 0.55 -11.96
CA PRO A 375 -16.54 -0.79 -11.78
C PRO A 375 -15.64 -0.85 -10.56
N VAL A 376 -15.51 -2.05 -10.00
CA VAL A 376 -14.59 -2.30 -8.88
C VAL A 376 -13.14 -2.07 -9.32
N ALA A 377 -12.35 -1.38 -8.51
CA ALA A 377 -10.93 -1.18 -8.78
C ALA A 377 -10.19 -2.53 -8.69
N CYS A 378 -9.49 -2.89 -9.77
CA CYS A 378 -8.90 -4.21 -9.97
C CYS A 378 -7.52 -4.18 -10.60
N LEU A 379 -6.94 -3.01 -10.83
CA LEU A 379 -5.59 -2.88 -11.36
C LEU A 379 -4.72 -2.02 -10.45
N THR A 380 -3.46 -2.42 -10.36
CA THR A 380 -2.42 -1.63 -9.68
C THR A 380 -2.07 -0.42 -10.53
N VAL A 381 -2.23 0.76 -9.96
CA VAL A 381 -1.89 2.04 -10.60
C VAL A 381 -0.97 2.81 -9.66
N PRO A 382 0.12 3.40 -10.16
CA PRO A 382 0.97 4.27 -9.32
C PRO A 382 0.15 5.40 -8.70
N TRP A 383 0.31 5.62 -7.41
CA TRP A 383 -0.43 6.65 -6.69
C TRP A 383 -0.21 8.07 -7.25
N THR A 384 0.94 8.29 -7.93
CA THR A 384 1.27 9.55 -8.62
C THR A 384 0.56 9.73 -9.95
N THR A 385 -0.26 8.77 -10.40
CA THR A 385 -1.00 8.90 -11.65
C THR A 385 -2.04 10.03 -11.54
N PRO A 386 -2.14 10.93 -12.55
CA PRO A 386 -3.11 12.00 -12.55
C PRO A 386 -4.55 11.52 -12.35
N PRO A 387 -5.37 12.23 -11.55
CA PRO A 387 -6.79 11.94 -11.42
C PRO A 387 -7.47 11.84 -12.78
N ILE A 388 -8.57 11.11 -12.86
CA ILE A 388 -9.29 10.71 -14.08
C ILE A 388 -8.56 9.58 -14.83
N VAL A 389 -7.26 9.73 -15.12
CA VAL A 389 -6.45 8.65 -15.70
C VAL A 389 -6.31 7.51 -14.68
N PHE A 390 -6.08 7.85 -13.40
CA PHE A 390 -6.06 6.85 -12.32
C PHE A 390 -7.37 6.06 -12.26
N GLY A 391 -8.52 6.75 -12.23
CA GLY A 391 -9.82 6.09 -12.18
C GLY A 391 -10.09 5.19 -13.40
N PHE A 392 -9.70 5.65 -14.59
CA PHE A 392 -9.79 4.85 -15.81
C PHE A 392 -8.97 3.56 -15.69
N LEU A 393 -7.68 3.67 -15.34
CA LEU A 393 -6.78 2.53 -15.28
C LEU A 393 -7.12 1.59 -14.12
N ALA A 394 -7.37 2.11 -12.93
CA ALA A 394 -7.64 1.32 -11.73
C ALA A 394 -8.86 0.40 -11.88
N THR A 395 -9.82 0.79 -12.71
CA THR A 395 -11.05 0.02 -12.98
C THR A 395 -10.98 -0.86 -14.23
N GLY A 396 -9.77 -1.26 -14.64
CA GLY A 396 -9.59 -2.13 -15.81
C GLY A 396 -9.76 -1.39 -17.13
N ALA A 397 -9.28 -0.15 -17.22
CA ALA A 397 -9.46 0.76 -18.37
C ALA A 397 -10.92 1.04 -18.71
N ASN A 398 -11.76 1.19 -17.70
CA ASN A 398 -13.18 1.48 -17.87
C ASN A 398 -13.45 2.98 -17.77
N ILE A 399 -14.17 3.52 -18.76
CA ILE A 399 -14.49 4.96 -18.83
C ILE A 399 -15.32 5.44 -17.63
N MET A 400 -16.14 4.56 -17.02
CA MET A 400 -16.96 4.90 -15.87
C MET A 400 -16.11 5.13 -14.60
N GLY A 401 -14.92 4.51 -14.52
CA GLY A 401 -13.93 4.85 -13.48
C GLY A 401 -13.42 6.28 -13.62
N ALA A 402 -13.11 6.72 -14.86
CA ALA A 402 -12.74 8.11 -15.14
C ALA A 402 -13.87 9.10 -14.81
N VAL A 403 -15.09 8.79 -15.24
CA VAL A 403 -16.29 9.60 -14.99
C VAL A 403 -16.55 9.72 -13.48
N THR A 404 -16.45 8.61 -12.74
CA THR A 404 -16.57 8.61 -11.28
C THR A 404 -15.56 9.55 -10.64
N GLN A 405 -14.29 9.47 -11.02
CA GLN A 405 -13.26 10.34 -10.44
C GLN A 405 -13.46 11.82 -10.81
N ALA A 406 -13.95 12.10 -12.03
CA ALA A 406 -14.35 13.46 -12.41
C ALA A 406 -15.49 13.99 -11.54
N ILE A 407 -16.52 13.18 -11.25
CA ILE A 407 -17.59 13.52 -10.32
C ILE A 407 -17.02 13.84 -8.94
N LEU A 408 -16.11 13.01 -8.43
CA LEU A 408 -15.51 13.20 -7.10
C LEU A 408 -14.67 14.49 -7.04
N ILE A 409 -13.98 14.87 -8.10
CA ILE A 409 -13.26 16.16 -8.20
C ILE A 409 -14.26 17.33 -8.11
N VAL A 410 -15.37 17.29 -8.83
CA VAL A 410 -16.41 18.31 -8.75
C VAL A 410 -16.98 18.38 -7.33
N VAL A 411 -17.30 17.26 -6.73
CA VAL A 411 -17.81 17.19 -5.34
C VAL A 411 -16.82 17.83 -4.35
N SER A 412 -15.55 17.46 -4.44
CA SER A 412 -14.53 18.06 -3.55
C SER A 412 -14.41 19.56 -3.76
N THR A 413 -14.43 20.03 -5.02
CA THR A 413 -14.42 21.46 -5.34
C THR A 413 -15.60 22.19 -4.69
N VAL A 414 -16.82 21.66 -4.84
CA VAL A 414 -18.04 22.23 -4.26
C VAL A 414 -17.95 22.29 -2.73
N ILE A 415 -17.40 21.27 -2.07
CA ILE A 415 -17.21 21.26 -0.63
C ILE A 415 -16.26 22.39 -0.20
N TYR A 416 -15.18 22.62 -0.94
CA TYR A 416 -14.20 23.66 -0.58
C TYR A 416 -14.69 25.10 -0.81
N VAL A 417 -15.56 25.36 -1.79
CA VAL A 417 -15.98 26.73 -2.17
C VAL A 417 -16.50 27.57 -1.00
N PRO A 418 -17.49 27.15 -0.18
CA PRO A 418 -18.01 28.01 0.89
C PRO A 418 -16.95 28.33 1.95
N PHE A 419 -16.05 27.40 2.25
CA PHE A 419 -14.97 27.61 3.22
C PHE A 419 -13.87 28.51 2.66
N LEU A 420 -13.57 28.42 1.36
CA LEU A 420 -12.67 29.36 0.68
C LEU A 420 -13.19 30.79 0.78
N ILE A 421 -14.48 31.02 0.47
CA ILE A 421 -15.10 32.34 0.56
C ILE A 421 -15.02 32.89 2.01
N ALA A 422 -15.28 32.03 2.99
CA ALA A 422 -15.19 32.43 4.42
C ALA A 422 -13.73 32.75 4.82
N TYR A 423 -12.78 31.95 4.34
CA TYR A 423 -11.36 32.12 4.61
C TYR A 423 -10.82 33.43 4.01
N GLU A 424 -11.15 33.73 2.75
CA GLU A 424 -10.73 35.01 2.11
C GLU A 424 -11.36 36.24 2.79
N LYS A 425 -12.60 36.15 3.26
CA LYS A 425 -13.21 37.21 4.06
C LYS A 425 -12.43 37.42 5.38
N TYR A 426 -12.05 36.34 6.02
CA TYR A 426 -11.25 36.42 7.26
C TYR A 426 -9.87 37.05 7.00
N GLN A 427 -9.16 36.63 5.94
CA GLN A 427 -7.87 37.23 5.56
C GLN A 427 -7.99 38.73 5.25
N ASN A 428 -9.04 39.15 4.53
CA ASN A 428 -9.25 40.53 4.17
C ASN A 428 -9.55 41.42 5.42
N LYS A 429 -10.26 40.85 6.41
CA LYS A 429 -10.49 41.52 7.67
C LYS A 429 -9.19 41.74 8.45
N GLN A 430 -8.37 40.70 8.56
CA GLN A 430 -7.06 40.81 9.21
C GLN A 430 -6.13 41.80 8.51
N ALA A 431 -6.11 41.83 7.16
CA ALA A 431 -5.33 42.78 6.41
C ALA A 431 -5.82 44.27 6.55
N ALA A 432 -7.09 44.48 6.90
CA ALA A 432 -7.63 45.79 7.14
C ALA A 432 -7.41 46.28 8.59
N GLU A 433 -7.14 45.35 9.51
CA GLU A 433 -6.86 45.65 10.94
C GLU A 433 -5.35 45.78 11.22
N ALA A 434 -4.47 45.37 10.29
CA ALA A 434 -3.01 45.51 10.35
C ALA A 434 -2.54 46.80 9.67
#